data_42830657e3a4cd4f789bb6df05b2d0e2
#
_entry.id   42830657e3a4cd4f789bb6df05b2d0e2
#
_cell.length_a   1.000
_cell.length_b   1.000
_cell.length_c   1.000
_cell.angle_alpha   90.00
_cell.angle_beta   90.00
_cell.angle_gamma   90.00
#
_symmetry.space_group_name_H-M   'P 1'
#
loop_
_entity.id
_entity.type
_entity.pdbx_description
1 polymer ?
#
loop_
_entity_poly.entity_id
_entity_poly.type
_entity_poly.pdbx_seq_one_letter_code
_entity_poly.pdbx_strand_id
1 'polypeptide(L)'
;RTPFPVGLSGCILGRSKKAQHWRHLMVDQEGRVAVVTGGGRGLGRAIALGLAGAGARVAVVARGQEQLRETVALGSTAGGEIIDVLCDVSDATAVERMAADVEARLGRASILVNAAGTFGPIALIRDVDPVEWQRTVVIDAVAPLFTARAFLGGMLDQGWGRIVNVTSAAARHPPGPLNSAYGTAKAALNQMTRHLAAEVAGTGVTANVIHPGDVKTEMWADIKERVAGTGPAGENYIAWAAWVEETGGDPPQKAVDLVLRLTSESGAATNGMFCWIDDPLQSPVDSWDPPSEERPWMQD
;
A
#
# COMPACT_ATOMS: atom_id res chain seq x y z
N ARG A 1 7.88 0.41 -66.04
CA ARG A 1 8.31 -1.02 -66.01
C ARG A 1 9.60 -1.08 -65.22
N THR A 2 9.55 -1.54 -63.99
CA THR A 2 10.56 -2.41 -63.36
C THR A 2 10.14 -2.64 -61.90
N PRO A 3 10.30 -3.84 -61.36
CA PRO A 3 9.54 -4.31 -60.18
C PRO A 3 10.27 -4.03 -58.86
N PHE A 4 9.48 -4.05 -57.80
CA PHE A 4 9.91 -4.03 -56.42
C PHE A 4 10.70 -5.30 -56.03
N PRO A 5 11.69 -5.21 -55.15
CA PRO A 5 12.10 -6.35 -54.37
C PRO A 5 11.44 -6.31 -52.96
N VAL A 6 10.78 -7.40 -52.66
CA VAL A 6 10.37 -7.83 -51.31
C VAL A 6 11.63 -8.15 -50.55
N GLY A 7 11.78 -7.53 -49.36
CA GLY A 7 12.84 -7.80 -48.44
C GLY A 7 12.33 -7.69 -47.01
N LEU A 8 11.65 -8.75 -46.55
CA LEU A 8 11.42 -9.00 -45.11
C LEU A 8 12.74 -9.41 -44.46
N SER A 9 13.29 -8.60 -43.60
CA SER A 9 14.31 -9.03 -42.66
C SER A 9 14.36 -8.12 -41.44
N GLY A 10 13.97 -8.68 -40.29
CA GLY A 10 14.67 -8.45 -39.05
C GLY A 10 14.39 -7.15 -38.31
N CYS A 11 13.15 -6.93 -37.83
CA CYS A 11 12.97 -6.06 -36.68
C CYS A 11 13.42 -6.83 -35.43
N ILE A 12 14.74 -6.81 -35.13
CA ILE A 12 15.25 -7.24 -33.84
C ILE A 12 14.83 -6.17 -32.85
N LEU A 13 13.74 -6.44 -32.14
CA LEU A 13 13.29 -5.69 -30.98
C LEU A 13 14.45 -5.64 -29.97
N GLY A 14 15.13 -4.53 -29.95
CA GLY A 14 16.05 -4.17 -28.87
C GLY A 14 15.28 -4.25 -27.55
N ARG A 15 15.50 -5.32 -26.80
CA ARG A 15 14.92 -5.51 -25.47
C ARG A 15 15.41 -4.36 -24.61
N SER A 16 14.53 -3.39 -24.31
CA SER A 16 14.89 -2.23 -23.51
C SER A 16 15.36 -2.71 -22.13
N LYS A 17 16.34 -2.00 -21.54
CA LYS A 17 16.80 -2.27 -20.16
C LYS A 17 15.66 -2.30 -19.15
N LYS A 18 14.56 -1.58 -19.42
CA LYS A 18 13.31 -1.63 -18.65
C LYS A 18 12.66 -3.02 -18.70
N ALA A 19 12.52 -3.64 -19.87
CA ALA A 19 11.93 -4.98 -20.01
C ALA A 19 12.77 -6.07 -19.31
N GLN A 20 14.09 -5.92 -19.22
CA GLN A 20 14.95 -6.83 -18.47
C GLN A 20 14.81 -6.65 -16.95
N HIS A 21 14.67 -5.39 -16.48
CA HIS A 21 14.43 -5.09 -15.08
C HIS A 21 13.09 -5.69 -14.58
N TRP A 22 12.02 -5.53 -15.36
CA TRP A 22 10.72 -6.14 -15.06
C TRP A 22 10.75 -7.67 -15.00
N ARG A 23 11.50 -8.31 -15.87
CA ARG A 23 11.64 -9.79 -15.85
C ARG A 23 12.33 -10.28 -14.58
N HIS A 24 13.28 -9.53 -14.06
CA HIS A 24 13.97 -9.89 -12.81
C HIS A 24 13.02 -9.78 -11.60
N LEU A 25 12.21 -8.72 -11.54
CA LEU A 25 11.18 -8.57 -10.50
C LEU A 25 10.06 -9.62 -10.60
N MET A 26 9.68 -10.04 -11.82
CA MET A 26 8.68 -11.10 -12.04
C MET A 26 9.13 -12.46 -11.49
N VAL A 27 10.42 -12.78 -11.55
CA VAL A 27 10.95 -14.03 -10.99
C VAL A 27 10.89 -14.05 -9.46
N ASP A 28 11.09 -12.89 -8.83
CA ASP A 28 11.09 -12.77 -7.37
C ASP A 28 9.70 -12.98 -6.70
N GLN A 29 8.61 -12.89 -7.46
CA GLN A 29 7.24 -13.05 -6.94
C GLN A 29 6.58 -14.38 -7.37
N GLU A 30 7.24 -15.16 -8.22
CA GLU A 30 6.67 -16.41 -8.72
C GLU A 30 6.39 -17.41 -7.59
N GLY A 31 5.16 -17.92 -7.56
CA GLY A 31 4.68 -18.86 -6.53
C GLY A 31 4.32 -18.21 -5.19
N ARG A 32 4.52 -16.91 -5.00
CA ARG A 32 4.10 -16.20 -3.80
C ARG A 32 2.59 -15.96 -3.79
N VAL A 33 1.99 -15.99 -2.61
CA VAL A 33 0.59 -15.59 -2.40
C VAL A 33 0.56 -14.20 -1.76
N ALA A 34 -0.10 -13.27 -2.43
CA ALA A 34 -0.23 -11.88 -1.97
C ALA A 34 -1.68 -11.55 -1.62
N VAL A 35 -1.88 -10.82 -0.54
CA VAL A 35 -3.18 -10.26 -0.15
C VAL A 35 -3.09 -8.74 -0.22
N VAL A 36 -4.01 -8.11 -0.96
CA VAL A 36 -4.05 -6.66 -1.12
C VAL A 36 -5.41 -6.14 -0.65
N THR A 37 -5.44 -5.50 0.52
CA THR A 37 -6.67 -4.83 1.00
C THR A 37 -6.89 -3.52 0.24
N GLY A 38 -8.13 -3.12 0.03
CA GLY A 38 -8.44 -1.98 -0.84
C GLY A 38 -8.18 -2.25 -2.33
N GLY A 39 -8.02 -3.53 -2.73
CA GLY A 39 -7.62 -3.94 -4.07
C GLY A 39 -8.68 -3.75 -5.16
N GLY A 40 -9.88 -3.26 -4.82
CA GLY A 40 -10.97 -3.07 -5.79
C GLY A 40 -10.83 -1.84 -6.70
N ARG A 41 -10.03 -0.83 -6.33
CA ARG A 41 -9.86 0.41 -7.10
C ARG A 41 -8.57 1.14 -6.76
N GLY A 42 -8.30 2.22 -7.49
CA GLY A 42 -7.22 3.17 -7.21
C GLY A 42 -5.86 2.50 -7.03
N LEU A 43 -5.12 2.93 -6.01
CA LEU A 43 -3.77 2.46 -5.74
C LEU A 43 -3.70 0.97 -5.39
N GLY A 44 -4.64 0.47 -4.56
CA GLY A 44 -4.69 -0.95 -4.20
C GLY A 44 -4.87 -1.86 -5.41
N ARG A 45 -5.73 -1.47 -6.36
CA ARG A 45 -5.87 -2.15 -7.67
C ARG A 45 -4.55 -2.16 -8.44
N ALA A 46 -3.90 -1.00 -8.56
CA ALA A 46 -2.65 -0.89 -9.29
C ALA A 46 -1.55 -1.80 -8.70
N ILE A 47 -1.44 -1.83 -7.37
CA ILE A 47 -0.49 -2.70 -6.65
C ILE A 47 -0.83 -4.18 -6.89
N ALA A 48 -2.12 -4.55 -6.79
CA ALA A 48 -2.55 -5.94 -7.02
C ALA A 48 -2.22 -6.43 -8.44
N LEU A 49 -2.49 -5.59 -9.46
CA LEU A 49 -2.15 -5.89 -10.84
C LEU A 49 -0.63 -5.99 -11.05
N GLY A 50 0.15 -5.12 -10.39
CA GLY A 50 1.61 -5.17 -10.43
C GLY A 50 2.17 -6.46 -9.83
N LEU A 51 1.68 -6.88 -8.66
CA LEU A 51 2.08 -8.13 -8.01
C LEU A 51 1.70 -9.36 -8.85
N ALA A 52 0.49 -9.38 -9.42
CA ALA A 52 0.06 -10.46 -10.32
C ALA A 52 0.90 -10.49 -11.59
N GLY A 53 1.20 -9.33 -12.20
CA GLY A 53 2.09 -9.21 -13.36
C GLY A 53 3.53 -9.63 -13.07
N ALA A 54 3.95 -9.62 -11.80
CA ALA A 54 5.24 -10.12 -11.33
C ALA A 54 5.22 -11.61 -10.96
N GLY A 55 4.11 -12.32 -11.17
CA GLY A 55 4.00 -13.77 -10.96
C GLY A 55 3.36 -14.20 -9.64
N ALA A 56 2.96 -13.27 -8.77
CA ALA A 56 2.24 -13.62 -7.55
C ALA A 56 0.80 -14.06 -7.85
N ARG A 57 0.27 -15.00 -7.03
CA ARG A 57 -1.17 -15.27 -6.92
C ARG A 57 -1.76 -14.27 -5.93
N VAL A 58 -2.74 -13.49 -6.34
CA VAL A 58 -3.21 -12.33 -5.59
C VAL A 58 -4.66 -12.48 -5.14
N ALA A 59 -4.92 -12.27 -3.86
CA ALA A 59 -6.25 -12.03 -3.33
C ALA A 59 -6.49 -10.52 -3.19
N VAL A 60 -7.46 -9.98 -3.93
CA VAL A 60 -7.90 -8.59 -3.75
C VAL A 60 -9.09 -8.55 -2.79
N VAL A 61 -8.95 -7.73 -1.75
CA VAL A 61 -9.91 -7.65 -0.64
C VAL A 61 -10.53 -6.26 -0.58
N ALA A 62 -11.85 -6.16 -0.61
CA ALA A 62 -12.60 -4.90 -0.43
C ALA A 62 -14.07 -5.17 -0.10
N ARG A 63 -14.86 -4.10 0.12
CA ARG A 63 -16.31 -4.17 0.36
C ARG A 63 -17.14 -4.14 -0.92
N GLY A 64 -16.56 -3.65 -2.01
CA GLY A 64 -17.27 -3.44 -3.29
C GLY A 64 -17.08 -4.62 -4.23
N GLN A 65 -18.09 -5.49 -4.36
CA GLN A 65 -18.01 -6.71 -5.17
C GLN A 65 -17.74 -6.42 -6.66
N GLU A 66 -18.39 -5.41 -7.22
CA GLU A 66 -18.23 -5.05 -8.64
C GLU A 66 -16.81 -4.58 -8.94
N GLN A 67 -16.27 -3.70 -8.08
CA GLN A 67 -14.90 -3.20 -8.20
C GLN A 67 -13.85 -4.30 -8.06
N LEU A 68 -14.10 -5.29 -7.21
CA LEU A 68 -13.24 -6.47 -7.08
C LEU A 68 -13.26 -7.31 -8.36
N ARG A 69 -14.46 -7.59 -8.91
CA ARG A 69 -14.62 -8.34 -10.18
C ARG A 69 -13.91 -7.65 -11.35
N GLU A 70 -13.99 -6.33 -11.41
CA GLU A 70 -13.27 -5.55 -12.41
C GLU A 70 -11.75 -5.74 -12.29
N THR A 71 -11.22 -5.70 -11.06
CA THR A 71 -9.78 -5.94 -10.82
C THR A 71 -9.36 -7.35 -11.24
N VAL A 72 -10.17 -8.36 -10.91
CA VAL A 72 -9.94 -9.76 -11.35
C VAL A 72 -9.92 -9.87 -12.87
N ALA A 73 -10.90 -9.26 -13.55
CA ALA A 73 -10.98 -9.28 -15.02
C ALA A 73 -9.74 -8.63 -15.67
N LEU A 74 -9.29 -7.49 -15.15
CA LEU A 74 -8.08 -6.81 -15.61
C LEU A 74 -6.82 -7.67 -15.43
N GLY A 75 -6.68 -8.32 -14.27
CA GLY A 75 -5.55 -9.20 -13.98
C GLY A 75 -5.52 -10.44 -14.86
N SER A 76 -6.66 -11.09 -15.08
CA SER A 76 -6.79 -12.25 -15.96
C SER A 76 -6.42 -11.94 -17.40
N THR A 77 -6.82 -10.75 -17.89
CA THR A 77 -6.46 -10.28 -19.24
C THR A 77 -4.94 -10.10 -19.40
N ALA A 78 -4.26 -9.74 -18.30
CA ALA A 78 -2.80 -9.61 -18.25
C ALA A 78 -2.06 -10.94 -17.98
N GLY A 79 -2.79 -12.05 -17.82
CA GLY A 79 -2.22 -13.39 -17.54
C GLY A 79 -1.89 -13.64 -16.07
N GLY A 80 -2.34 -12.78 -15.14
CA GLY A 80 -2.15 -12.94 -13.71
C GLY A 80 -3.26 -13.76 -13.05
N GLU A 81 -2.93 -14.45 -11.95
CA GLU A 81 -3.91 -15.15 -11.12
C GLU A 81 -4.38 -14.22 -10.00
N ILE A 82 -5.63 -13.73 -10.11
CA ILE A 82 -6.25 -12.86 -9.09
C ILE A 82 -7.60 -13.44 -8.68
N ILE A 83 -7.86 -13.48 -7.37
CA ILE A 83 -9.18 -13.82 -6.83
C ILE A 83 -9.76 -12.62 -6.07
N ASP A 84 -11.08 -12.51 -6.06
CA ASP A 84 -11.82 -11.55 -5.24
C ASP A 84 -12.24 -12.15 -3.90
N VAL A 85 -12.12 -11.35 -2.84
CA VAL A 85 -12.61 -11.69 -1.49
C VAL A 85 -13.33 -10.49 -0.88
N LEU A 86 -14.62 -10.65 -0.65
CA LEU A 86 -15.46 -9.62 -0.04
C LEU A 86 -15.22 -9.58 1.47
N CYS A 87 -14.72 -8.45 1.98
CA CYS A 87 -14.47 -8.27 3.41
C CYS A 87 -14.51 -6.80 3.81
N ASP A 88 -15.14 -6.50 4.94
CA ASP A 88 -14.89 -5.25 5.66
C ASP A 88 -13.73 -5.48 6.63
N VAL A 89 -12.59 -4.88 6.33
CA VAL A 89 -11.35 -5.03 7.13
C VAL A 89 -11.45 -4.40 8.52
N SER A 90 -12.47 -3.59 8.80
CA SER A 90 -12.73 -3.03 10.13
C SER A 90 -13.38 -4.03 11.09
N ASP A 91 -13.84 -5.18 10.60
CA ASP A 91 -14.38 -6.29 11.40
C ASP A 91 -13.32 -7.40 11.52
N ALA A 92 -12.77 -7.56 12.73
CA ALA A 92 -11.74 -8.56 13.02
C ALA A 92 -12.20 -9.99 12.69
N THR A 93 -13.47 -10.31 12.97
CA THR A 93 -14.01 -11.65 12.68
C THR A 93 -14.17 -11.88 11.18
N ALA A 94 -14.55 -10.84 10.41
CA ALA A 94 -14.59 -10.93 8.95
C ALA A 94 -13.17 -11.12 8.38
N VAL A 95 -12.17 -10.48 8.96
CA VAL A 95 -10.76 -10.64 8.56
C VAL A 95 -10.26 -12.07 8.81
N GLU A 96 -10.61 -12.69 9.93
CA GLU A 96 -10.25 -14.10 10.20
C GLU A 96 -10.87 -15.05 9.17
N ARG A 97 -12.15 -14.85 8.83
CA ARG A 97 -12.82 -15.63 7.76
C ARG A 97 -12.20 -15.41 6.39
N MET A 98 -11.86 -14.17 6.07
CA MET A 98 -11.18 -13.80 4.83
C MET A 98 -9.82 -14.48 4.72
N ALA A 99 -9.02 -14.49 5.79
CA ALA A 99 -7.73 -15.15 5.81
C ALA A 99 -7.84 -16.65 5.56
N ALA A 100 -8.82 -17.33 6.19
CA ALA A 100 -9.08 -18.74 5.96
C ALA A 100 -9.53 -19.02 4.51
N ASP A 101 -10.37 -18.16 3.90
CA ASP A 101 -10.79 -18.29 2.49
C ASP A 101 -9.59 -18.14 1.54
N VAL A 102 -8.73 -17.15 1.77
CA VAL A 102 -7.51 -16.95 0.99
C VAL A 102 -6.61 -18.17 1.09
N GLU A 103 -6.37 -18.68 2.30
CA GLU A 103 -5.49 -19.85 2.49
C GLU A 103 -6.05 -21.11 1.81
N ALA A 104 -7.37 -21.31 1.86
CA ALA A 104 -8.02 -22.44 1.19
C ALA A 104 -7.94 -22.37 -0.34
N ARG A 105 -7.99 -21.17 -0.92
CA ARG A 105 -8.06 -20.96 -2.38
C ARG A 105 -6.68 -20.78 -3.03
N LEU A 106 -5.76 -20.07 -2.36
CA LEU A 106 -4.44 -19.73 -2.89
C LEU A 106 -3.29 -20.35 -2.10
N GLY A 107 -3.52 -20.89 -0.91
CA GLY A 107 -2.48 -21.32 0.00
C GLY A 107 -2.01 -20.18 0.91
N ARG A 108 -0.96 -20.46 1.71
CA ARG A 108 -0.45 -19.56 2.73
C ARG A 108 0.04 -18.24 2.14
N ALA A 109 -0.53 -17.14 2.62
CA ALA A 109 -0.09 -15.81 2.20
C ALA A 109 1.31 -15.51 2.74
N SER A 110 2.16 -14.99 1.87
CA SER A 110 3.52 -14.55 2.19
C SER A 110 3.73 -13.05 1.96
N ILE A 111 2.81 -12.39 1.25
CA ILE A 111 2.83 -10.95 1.03
C ILE A 111 1.48 -10.37 1.50
N LEU A 112 1.53 -9.32 2.31
CA LEU A 112 0.38 -8.55 2.73
C LEU A 112 0.59 -7.07 2.40
N VAL A 113 -0.32 -6.49 1.61
CA VAL A 113 -0.34 -5.06 1.36
C VAL A 113 -1.64 -4.46 1.91
N ASN A 114 -1.52 -3.67 2.97
CA ASN A 114 -2.63 -2.92 3.54
C ASN A 114 -2.78 -1.58 2.83
N ALA A 115 -3.63 -1.55 1.78
CA ALA A 115 -3.95 -0.37 1.00
C ALA A 115 -5.41 0.09 1.18
N ALA A 116 -6.22 -0.62 1.96
CA ALA A 116 -7.53 -0.12 2.37
C ALA A 116 -7.37 1.11 3.25
N GLY A 117 -8.15 2.15 2.96
CA GLY A 117 -8.11 3.39 3.72
C GLY A 117 -9.22 4.36 3.32
N THR A 118 -9.43 5.35 4.15
CA THR A 118 -10.37 6.45 3.93
C THR A 118 -9.76 7.76 4.44
N PHE A 119 -9.98 8.86 3.75
CA PHE A 119 -9.54 10.16 4.24
C PHE A 119 -10.32 10.63 5.49
N GLY A 120 -11.53 10.10 5.65
CA GLY A 120 -12.38 10.43 6.78
C GLY A 120 -12.98 11.85 6.70
N PRO A 121 -13.39 12.40 7.85
CA PRO A 121 -14.03 13.72 7.90
C PRO A 121 -13.02 14.85 7.60
N ILE A 122 -13.47 15.82 6.83
CA ILE A 122 -12.75 17.07 6.55
C ILE A 122 -13.42 18.15 7.38
N ALA A 123 -12.96 18.34 8.62
CA ALA A 123 -13.55 19.25 9.58
C ALA A 123 -12.53 19.67 10.65
N LEU A 124 -12.76 20.82 11.28
CA LEU A 124 -12.03 21.20 12.48
C LEU A 124 -12.37 20.25 13.65
N ILE A 125 -11.44 20.03 14.57
CA ILE A 125 -11.66 19.10 15.71
C ILE A 125 -12.93 19.43 16.50
N ARG A 126 -13.26 20.69 16.68
CA ARG A 126 -14.48 21.12 17.40
C ARG A 126 -15.80 20.78 16.69
N ASP A 127 -15.72 20.58 15.36
CA ASP A 127 -16.89 20.43 14.49
C ASP A 127 -16.98 19.01 13.89
N VAL A 128 -15.96 18.15 14.15
CA VAL A 128 -15.89 16.81 13.57
C VAL A 128 -16.91 15.87 14.19
N ASP A 129 -17.53 15.03 13.37
CA ASP A 129 -18.30 13.89 13.86
C ASP A 129 -17.37 12.86 14.52
N PRO A 130 -17.50 12.59 15.83
CA PRO A 130 -16.62 11.67 16.54
C PRO A 130 -16.76 10.22 16.05
N VAL A 131 -17.91 9.81 15.53
CA VAL A 131 -18.14 8.46 15.00
C VAL A 131 -17.37 8.26 13.70
N GLU A 132 -17.43 9.21 12.78
CA GLU A 132 -16.67 9.16 11.53
C GLU A 132 -15.16 9.32 11.79
N TRP A 133 -14.78 10.13 12.77
CA TRP A 133 -13.38 10.25 13.21
C TRP A 133 -12.85 8.89 13.71
N GLN A 134 -13.55 8.25 14.63
CA GLN A 134 -13.21 6.93 15.16
C GLN A 134 -13.16 5.88 14.05
N ARG A 135 -14.14 5.87 13.16
CA ARG A 135 -14.20 4.94 12.03
C ARG A 135 -12.97 5.05 11.13
N THR A 136 -12.50 6.28 10.89
CA THR A 136 -11.28 6.52 10.11
C THR A 136 -10.07 5.87 10.77
N VAL A 137 -9.91 6.05 12.09
CA VAL A 137 -8.81 5.43 12.84
C VAL A 137 -8.90 3.90 12.80
N VAL A 138 -10.10 3.34 12.93
CA VAL A 138 -10.29 1.88 12.84
C VAL A 138 -9.88 1.36 11.47
N ILE A 139 -10.32 1.99 10.38
CA ILE A 139 -10.01 1.51 9.03
C ILE A 139 -8.52 1.68 8.71
N ASP A 140 -7.93 2.83 9.04
CA ASP A 140 -6.60 3.20 8.54
C ASP A 140 -5.45 2.78 9.46
N ALA A 141 -5.73 2.45 10.73
CA ALA A 141 -4.71 2.04 11.70
C ALA A 141 -4.98 0.66 12.34
N VAL A 142 -6.23 0.40 12.75
CA VAL A 142 -6.56 -0.84 13.48
C VAL A 142 -6.76 -2.02 12.52
N ALA A 143 -7.41 -1.82 11.38
CA ALA A 143 -7.61 -2.88 10.40
C ALA A 143 -6.30 -3.50 9.87
N PRO A 144 -5.22 -2.72 9.60
CA PRO A 144 -3.90 -3.30 9.32
C PRO A 144 -3.34 -4.21 10.42
N LEU A 145 -3.65 -3.96 11.69
CA LEU A 145 -3.32 -4.88 12.77
C LEU A 145 -4.10 -6.20 12.65
N PHE A 146 -5.41 -6.15 12.35
CA PHE A 146 -6.21 -7.36 12.19
C PHE A 146 -5.70 -8.24 11.06
N THR A 147 -5.40 -7.65 9.91
CA THR A 147 -4.87 -8.37 8.75
C THR A 147 -3.45 -8.90 9.01
N ALA A 148 -2.57 -8.11 9.61
CA ALA A 148 -1.24 -8.56 9.99
C ALA A 148 -1.32 -9.76 10.94
N ARG A 149 -2.12 -9.68 12.01
CA ARG A 149 -2.34 -10.77 12.97
C ARG A 149 -2.84 -12.05 12.29
N ALA A 150 -3.74 -11.93 11.32
CA ALA A 150 -4.34 -13.07 10.64
C ALA A 150 -3.33 -13.86 9.76
N PHE A 151 -2.34 -13.17 9.17
CA PHE A 151 -1.37 -13.80 8.27
C PHE A 151 0.01 -14.02 8.87
N LEU A 152 0.36 -13.33 9.95
CA LEU A 152 1.70 -13.33 10.53
C LEU A 152 2.16 -14.73 10.95
N GLY A 153 1.31 -15.53 11.57
CA GLY A 153 1.65 -16.89 11.99
C GLY A 153 2.13 -17.75 10.83
N GLY A 154 1.40 -17.73 9.71
CA GLY A 154 1.78 -18.45 8.50
C GLY A 154 3.08 -17.95 7.86
N MET A 155 3.37 -16.64 7.95
CA MET A 155 4.64 -16.07 7.48
C MET A 155 5.82 -16.49 8.36
N LEU A 156 5.64 -16.50 9.67
CA LEU A 156 6.66 -16.95 10.64
C LEU A 156 6.98 -18.44 10.44
N ASP A 157 5.97 -19.29 10.28
CA ASP A 157 6.13 -20.73 10.01
C ASP A 157 6.92 -20.98 8.72
N GLN A 158 6.75 -20.11 7.70
CA GLN A 158 7.46 -20.20 6.43
C GLN A 158 8.90 -19.62 6.52
N GLY A 159 9.24 -18.90 7.60
CA GLY A 159 10.49 -18.15 7.71
C GLY A 159 10.62 -17.05 6.64
N TRP A 160 9.50 -16.61 6.06
CA TRP A 160 9.48 -15.58 5.02
C TRP A 160 8.13 -14.85 5.00
N GLY A 161 8.17 -13.53 4.95
CA GLY A 161 6.98 -12.69 4.84
C GLY A 161 7.30 -11.25 4.53
N ARG A 162 6.40 -10.57 3.83
CA ARG A 162 6.52 -9.16 3.48
C ARG A 162 5.22 -8.43 3.77
N ILE A 163 5.25 -7.52 4.73
CA ILE A 163 4.10 -6.70 5.11
C ILE A 163 4.38 -5.26 4.71
N VAL A 164 3.52 -4.69 3.87
CA VAL A 164 3.61 -3.30 3.42
C VAL A 164 2.32 -2.57 3.78
N ASN A 165 2.43 -1.56 4.62
CA ASN A 165 1.32 -0.72 5.03
C ASN A 165 1.36 0.61 4.27
N VAL A 166 0.27 0.97 3.57
CA VAL A 166 0.17 2.25 2.86
C VAL A 166 -0.16 3.36 3.85
N THR A 167 0.83 4.18 4.14
CA THR A 167 0.72 5.37 4.98
C THR A 167 0.57 6.64 4.15
N SER A 168 0.91 7.79 4.70
CA SER A 168 0.85 9.10 4.05
C SER A 168 1.90 10.03 4.62
N ALA A 169 2.33 11.01 3.82
CA ALA A 169 3.10 12.15 4.27
C ALA A 169 2.40 12.92 5.41
N ALA A 170 1.07 12.87 5.48
CA ALA A 170 0.27 13.46 6.57
C ALA A 170 0.64 12.92 7.97
N ALA A 171 1.29 11.76 8.06
CA ALA A 171 1.80 11.20 9.31
C ALA A 171 3.11 11.85 9.79
N ARG A 172 3.78 12.63 8.95
CA ARG A 172 5.13 13.19 9.22
C ARG A 172 5.22 14.70 9.02
N HIS A 173 4.48 15.25 8.09
CA HIS A 173 4.47 16.70 7.86
C HIS A 173 3.87 17.44 9.04
N PRO A 174 4.25 18.71 9.27
CA PRO A 174 3.56 19.54 10.23
C PRO A 174 2.05 19.49 10.00
N PRO A 175 1.25 19.21 11.05
CA PRO A 175 -0.19 19.00 10.86
C PRO A 175 -0.87 20.30 10.45
N GLY A 176 -1.74 20.18 9.44
CA GLY A 176 -2.69 21.22 9.06
C GLY A 176 -4.06 20.99 9.70
N PRO A 177 -4.99 21.95 9.58
CA PRO A 177 -6.38 21.76 9.99
C PRO A 177 -7.10 20.73 9.10
N LEU A 178 -8.29 20.29 9.52
CA LEU A 178 -9.28 19.52 8.76
C LEU A 178 -9.05 18.00 8.61
N ASN A 179 -7.85 17.47 8.83
CA ASN A 179 -7.57 16.04 8.63
C ASN A 179 -7.10 15.32 9.89
N SER A 180 -7.53 15.75 11.06
CA SER A 180 -7.06 15.19 12.32
C SER A 180 -7.26 13.67 12.44
N ALA A 181 -8.35 13.12 11.92
CA ALA A 181 -8.61 11.68 11.90
C ALA A 181 -7.56 10.93 11.06
N TYR A 182 -7.36 11.37 9.82
CA TYR A 182 -6.44 10.73 8.88
C TYR A 182 -4.98 10.82 9.34
N GLY A 183 -4.53 12.03 9.69
CA GLY A 183 -3.17 12.24 10.18
C GLY A 183 -2.86 11.40 11.43
N THR A 184 -3.79 11.37 12.41
CA THR A 184 -3.67 10.53 13.60
C THR A 184 -3.63 9.04 13.24
N ALA A 185 -4.51 8.57 12.36
CA ALA A 185 -4.54 7.17 11.95
C ALA A 185 -3.24 6.75 11.25
N LYS A 186 -2.72 7.57 10.33
CA LYS A 186 -1.47 7.25 9.61
C LYS A 186 -0.24 7.33 10.51
N ALA A 187 -0.21 8.22 11.51
CA ALA A 187 0.84 8.23 12.53
C ALA A 187 0.77 6.97 13.42
N ALA A 188 -0.43 6.56 13.84
CA ALA A 188 -0.64 5.33 14.58
C ALA A 188 -0.22 4.09 13.77
N LEU A 189 -0.55 4.03 12.48
CA LEU A 189 -0.12 2.97 11.56
C LEU A 189 1.41 2.88 11.47
N ASN A 190 2.10 4.02 11.37
CA ASN A 190 3.55 4.07 11.34
C ASN A 190 4.14 3.46 12.62
N GLN A 191 3.63 3.85 13.79
CA GLN A 191 4.13 3.34 15.07
C GLN A 191 3.80 1.84 15.24
N MET A 192 2.61 1.39 14.89
CA MET A 192 2.23 -0.03 14.91
C MET A 192 3.17 -0.84 14.00
N THR A 193 3.50 -0.34 12.81
CA THR A 193 4.43 -1.03 11.90
C THR A 193 5.84 -1.15 12.47
N ARG A 194 6.32 -0.15 13.22
CA ARG A 194 7.63 -0.23 13.92
C ARG A 194 7.63 -1.32 14.99
N HIS A 195 6.55 -1.44 15.78
CA HIS A 195 6.41 -2.53 16.76
C HIS A 195 6.43 -3.89 16.06
N LEU A 196 5.60 -4.05 15.01
CA LEU A 196 5.56 -5.29 14.23
C LEU A 196 6.95 -5.63 13.65
N ALA A 197 7.66 -4.65 13.09
CA ALA A 197 9.00 -4.85 12.53
C ALA A 197 10.02 -5.29 13.61
N ALA A 198 9.91 -4.75 14.82
CA ALA A 198 10.76 -5.16 15.94
C ALA A 198 10.46 -6.61 16.38
N GLU A 199 9.17 -6.98 16.45
CA GLU A 199 8.73 -8.34 16.82
C GLU A 199 9.20 -9.41 15.82
N VAL A 200 9.24 -9.08 14.53
CA VAL A 200 9.63 -10.04 13.48
C VAL A 200 11.10 -9.99 13.10
N ALA A 201 11.90 -9.18 13.76
CA ALA A 201 13.32 -9.03 13.46
C ALA A 201 14.05 -10.39 13.52
N GLY A 202 14.81 -10.72 12.47
CA GLY A 202 15.57 -11.97 12.40
C GLY A 202 14.76 -13.22 12.00
N THR A 203 13.44 -13.10 11.79
CA THR A 203 12.57 -14.24 11.44
C THR A 203 12.45 -14.49 9.92
N GLY A 204 13.02 -13.62 9.09
CA GLY A 204 12.79 -13.63 7.64
C GLY A 204 11.55 -12.86 7.19
N VAL A 205 10.72 -12.38 8.14
CA VAL A 205 9.58 -11.50 7.88
C VAL A 205 10.01 -10.03 7.99
N THR A 206 9.45 -9.15 7.15
CA THR A 206 9.66 -7.70 7.25
C THR A 206 8.33 -6.94 7.22
N ALA A 207 8.29 -5.79 7.91
CA ALA A 207 7.14 -4.90 7.92
C ALA A 207 7.60 -3.45 7.70
N ASN A 208 7.03 -2.80 6.69
CA ASN A 208 7.38 -1.43 6.30
C ASN A 208 6.15 -0.59 6.00
N VAL A 209 6.28 0.73 6.07
CA VAL A 209 5.26 1.65 5.55
C VAL A 209 5.74 2.32 4.28
N ILE A 210 4.80 2.62 3.36
CA ILE A 210 5.10 3.40 2.17
C ILE A 210 4.24 4.65 2.10
N HIS A 211 4.84 5.78 1.69
CA HIS A 211 4.10 6.92 1.15
C HIS A 211 4.05 6.77 -0.37
N PRO A 212 2.84 6.62 -0.94
CA PRO A 212 2.67 6.25 -2.35
C PRO A 212 2.78 7.42 -3.32
N GLY A 213 3.11 8.63 -2.84
CA GLY A 213 3.02 9.86 -3.61
C GLY A 213 1.61 10.45 -3.67
N ASP A 214 1.49 11.52 -4.41
CA ASP A 214 0.24 12.26 -4.62
C ASP A 214 -0.52 11.71 -5.84
N VAL A 215 -1.05 10.51 -5.71
CA VAL A 215 -1.69 9.79 -6.82
C VAL A 215 -3.11 10.31 -7.05
N LYS A 216 -3.43 10.63 -8.31
CA LYS A 216 -4.77 11.05 -8.73
C LYS A 216 -5.74 9.85 -8.71
N THR A 217 -6.42 9.65 -7.59
CA THR A 217 -7.36 8.55 -7.33
C THR A 217 -8.76 9.07 -7.03
N GLU A 218 -9.72 8.16 -6.83
CA GLU A 218 -11.05 8.52 -6.36
C GLU A 218 -11.03 9.19 -4.97
N MET A 219 -10.06 8.82 -4.10
CA MET A 219 -9.86 9.51 -2.81
C MET A 219 -9.45 10.97 -3.02
N TRP A 220 -8.54 11.24 -3.95
CA TRP A 220 -8.18 12.60 -4.33
C TRP A 220 -9.39 13.39 -4.85
N ALA A 221 -10.22 12.77 -5.70
CA ALA A 221 -11.42 13.43 -6.25
C ALA A 221 -12.43 13.78 -5.16
N ASP A 222 -12.67 12.87 -4.20
CA ASP A 222 -13.50 13.10 -3.02
C ASP A 222 -12.96 14.24 -2.15
N ILE A 223 -11.66 14.27 -1.87
CA ILE A 223 -11.03 15.35 -1.11
C ILE A 223 -11.20 16.68 -1.84
N LYS A 224 -10.90 16.73 -3.15
CA LYS A 224 -11.02 17.93 -3.97
C LYS A 224 -12.44 18.54 -3.90
N GLU A 225 -13.47 17.70 -4.00
CA GLU A 225 -14.86 18.13 -3.92
C GLU A 225 -15.19 18.69 -2.53
N ARG A 226 -14.79 17.98 -1.48
CA ARG A 226 -15.15 18.30 -0.11
C ARG A 226 -14.41 19.49 0.48
N VAL A 227 -13.19 19.79 0.03
CA VAL A 227 -12.43 20.94 0.52
C VAL A 227 -12.87 22.27 -0.10
N ALA A 228 -13.58 22.26 -1.22
CA ALA A 228 -13.99 23.48 -1.93
C ALA A 228 -14.81 24.48 -1.08
N GLY A 229 -15.53 23.98 -0.06
CA GLY A 229 -16.35 24.79 0.84
C GLY A 229 -15.73 25.14 2.20
N THR A 230 -14.47 24.78 2.46
CA THR A 230 -13.87 24.88 3.80
C THR A 230 -13.23 26.23 4.14
N GLY A 231 -13.25 27.19 3.20
CA GLY A 231 -12.68 28.52 3.39
C GLY A 231 -11.18 28.50 3.69
N PRO A 232 -10.66 29.48 4.47
CA PRO A 232 -9.22 29.59 4.73
C PRO A 232 -8.57 28.36 5.35
N ALA A 233 -9.33 27.57 6.12
CA ALA A 233 -8.79 26.35 6.73
C ALA A 233 -8.42 25.27 5.68
N GLY A 234 -9.01 25.32 4.49
CA GLY A 234 -8.77 24.36 3.42
C GLY A 234 -7.78 24.81 2.35
N GLU A 235 -7.21 26.01 2.44
CA GLU A 235 -6.36 26.58 1.37
C GLU A 235 -5.25 25.65 0.93
N ASN A 236 -4.54 24.98 1.84
CA ASN A 236 -3.47 24.05 1.52
C ASN A 236 -4.00 22.82 0.75
N TYR A 237 -5.18 22.31 1.10
CA TYR A 237 -5.80 21.17 0.38
C TYR A 237 -6.31 21.58 -0.99
N ILE A 238 -6.88 22.80 -1.10
CA ILE A 238 -7.33 23.36 -2.37
C ILE A 238 -6.13 23.53 -3.31
N ALA A 239 -5.02 24.09 -2.82
CA ALA A 239 -3.79 24.25 -3.59
C ALA A 239 -3.19 22.91 -4.00
N TRP A 240 -3.13 21.94 -3.08
CA TRP A 240 -2.67 20.59 -3.37
C TRP A 240 -3.56 19.90 -4.43
N ALA A 241 -4.88 19.97 -4.27
CA ALA A 241 -5.80 19.35 -5.21
C ALA A 241 -5.70 19.96 -6.61
N ALA A 242 -5.51 21.28 -6.70
CA ALA A 242 -5.28 21.99 -7.96
C ALA A 242 -3.94 21.59 -8.61
N TRP A 243 -2.87 21.47 -7.82
CA TRP A 243 -1.58 21.02 -8.31
C TRP A 243 -1.65 19.58 -8.87
N VAL A 244 -2.30 18.65 -8.16
CA VAL A 244 -2.51 17.28 -8.66
C VAL A 244 -3.36 17.27 -9.95
N GLU A 245 -4.37 18.15 -10.04
CA GLU A 245 -5.19 18.29 -11.27
C GLU A 245 -4.34 18.73 -12.46
N GLU A 246 -3.51 19.73 -12.25
CA GLU A 246 -2.69 20.34 -13.32
C GLU A 246 -1.56 19.42 -13.77
N THR A 247 -0.86 18.79 -12.83
CA THR A 247 0.33 17.96 -13.11
C THR A 247 -0.01 16.49 -13.41
N GLY A 248 -1.21 16.03 -13.06
CA GLY A 248 -1.60 14.62 -13.07
C GLY A 248 -1.17 13.86 -11.81
N GLY A 249 -0.43 14.50 -10.90
CA GLY A 249 0.12 13.89 -9.70
C GLY A 249 1.19 12.83 -10.00
N ASP A 250 1.51 12.03 -8.98
CA ASP A 250 2.45 10.92 -9.16
C ASP A 250 1.80 9.74 -9.88
N PRO A 251 2.49 9.14 -10.85
CA PRO A 251 1.98 7.92 -11.48
C PRO A 251 1.94 6.77 -10.45
N PRO A 252 0.81 6.01 -10.36
CA PRO A 252 0.69 4.90 -9.42
C PRO A 252 1.76 3.83 -9.60
N GLN A 253 2.41 3.78 -10.77
CA GLN A 253 3.49 2.87 -11.06
C GLN A 253 4.70 3.03 -10.14
N LYS A 254 5.01 4.24 -9.66
CA LYS A 254 6.09 4.45 -8.68
C LYS A 254 5.83 3.69 -7.37
N ALA A 255 4.58 3.72 -6.88
CA ALA A 255 4.20 2.98 -5.69
C ALA A 255 4.19 1.47 -5.93
N VAL A 256 3.74 1.01 -7.11
CA VAL A 256 3.83 -0.39 -7.53
C VAL A 256 5.29 -0.86 -7.51
N ASP A 257 6.20 -0.10 -8.12
CA ASP A 257 7.62 -0.43 -8.18
C ASP A 257 8.27 -0.51 -6.79
N LEU A 258 7.89 0.39 -5.89
CA LEU A 258 8.33 0.37 -4.50
C LEU A 258 7.82 -0.87 -3.76
N VAL A 259 6.54 -1.23 -3.91
CA VAL A 259 5.98 -2.45 -3.32
C VAL A 259 6.69 -3.69 -3.86
N LEU A 260 6.86 -3.82 -5.17
CA LEU A 260 7.58 -4.94 -5.79
C LEU A 260 8.99 -5.08 -5.24
N ARG A 261 9.71 -3.97 -5.05
CA ARG A 261 11.04 -3.96 -4.44
C ARG A 261 11.01 -4.44 -2.99
N LEU A 262 10.08 -3.93 -2.17
CA LEU A 262 9.96 -4.31 -0.75
C LEU A 262 9.50 -5.75 -0.55
N THR A 263 8.74 -6.29 -1.49
CA THR A 263 8.21 -7.65 -1.42
C THR A 263 9.09 -8.70 -2.10
N SER A 264 10.20 -8.30 -2.72
CA SER A 264 11.20 -9.20 -3.32
C SER A 264 12.21 -9.72 -2.28
N GLU A 265 13.09 -10.62 -2.71
CA GLU A 265 14.22 -11.07 -1.89
C GLU A 265 15.16 -9.90 -1.54
N SER A 266 15.36 -8.97 -2.46
CA SER A 266 16.20 -7.78 -2.22
C SER A 266 15.61 -6.85 -1.15
N GLY A 267 14.31 -6.95 -0.85
CA GLY A 267 13.64 -6.21 0.21
C GLY A 267 13.91 -6.74 1.63
N ALA A 268 14.58 -7.88 1.77
CA ALA A 268 14.80 -8.52 3.07
C ALA A 268 15.60 -7.66 4.08
N ALA A 269 16.47 -6.78 3.57
CA ALA A 269 17.24 -5.86 4.42
C ALA A 269 16.45 -4.63 4.89
N THR A 270 15.24 -4.43 4.38
CA THR A 270 14.39 -3.26 4.69
C THR A 270 13.31 -3.69 5.66
N ASN A 271 13.43 -3.28 6.93
CA ASN A 271 12.47 -3.61 7.98
C ASN A 271 12.28 -2.41 8.92
N GLY A 272 11.03 -2.08 9.26
CA GLY A 272 10.67 -0.98 10.14
C GLY A 272 10.84 0.42 9.52
N MET A 273 10.89 0.52 8.20
CA MET A 273 11.23 1.76 7.50
C MET A 273 9.99 2.48 6.93
N PHE A 274 10.11 3.80 6.86
CA PHE A 274 9.23 4.65 6.06
C PHE A 274 9.86 4.82 4.68
N CYS A 275 9.15 4.37 3.65
CA CYS A 275 9.67 4.39 2.30
C CYS A 275 8.86 5.36 1.42
N TRP A 276 9.54 6.34 0.84
CA TRP A 276 8.98 7.24 -0.16
C TRP A 276 9.17 6.67 -1.56
N ILE A 277 8.27 7.03 -2.47
CA ILE A 277 8.38 6.57 -3.88
C ILE A 277 9.61 7.11 -4.60
N ASP A 278 10.11 8.27 -4.21
CA ASP A 278 11.22 8.97 -4.88
C ASP A 278 12.47 9.12 -4.00
N ASP A 279 12.46 8.65 -2.74
CA ASP A 279 13.49 9.03 -1.79
C ASP A 279 13.97 7.86 -0.90
N PRO A 280 15.18 8.02 -0.33
CA PRO A 280 15.77 7.00 0.50
C PRO A 280 14.96 6.65 1.75
N LEU A 281 15.29 5.50 2.31
CA LEU A 281 14.64 4.93 3.47
C LEU A 281 14.77 5.84 4.69
N GLN A 282 13.65 6.16 5.31
CA GLN A 282 13.55 6.99 6.49
C GLN A 282 12.87 6.20 7.61
N SER A 283 13.15 6.57 8.85
CA SER A 283 12.42 6.02 10.00
C SER A 283 10.92 6.36 9.87
N PRO A 284 10.00 5.43 10.13
CA PRO A 284 8.55 5.65 10.02
C PRO A 284 8.03 6.79 10.88
N VAL A 285 8.60 6.99 12.07
CA VAL A 285 8.26 8.04 13.02
C VAL A 285 9.56 8.69 13.47
N ASP A 286 9.59 10.02 13.58
CA ASP A 286 10.74 10.69 14.13
C ASP A 286 11.00 10.18 15.56
N SER A 287 12.25 9.93 15.86
CA SER A 287 12.62 9.45 17.20
C SER A 287 12.44 10.57 18.21
N TRP A 288 11.67 10.30 19.24
CA TRP A 288 11.61 11.08 20.47
C TRP A 288 12.56 10.46 21.50
N ASP A 289 13.72 10.08 21.03
CA ASP A 289 14.70 9.48 21.94
C ASP A 289 15.26 10.55 22.86
N PRO A 290 14.94 10.50 24.16
CA PRO A 290 15.63 11.32 25.15
C PRO A 290 17.12 10.99 25.10
N PRO A 291 18.00 11.88 25.55
CA PRO A 291 19.41 11.57 25.73
C PRO A 291 19.60 10.26 26.50
N SER A 292 20.63 9.49 26.14
CA SER A 292 20.90 8.18 26.78
C SER A 292 20.99 8.24 28.29
N GLU A 293 21.44 9.36 28.84
CA GLU A 293 21.50 9.64 30.31
C GLU A 293 20.13 9.63 30.99
N GLU A 294 19.06 9.89 30.25
CA GLU A 294 17.68 9.83 30.74
C GLU A 294 17.07 8.42 30.68
N ARG A 295 17.84 7.45 30.20
CA ARG A 295 17.40 6.05 30.04
C ARG A 295 18.34 5.09 30.80
N PRO A 296 18.44 5.18 32.14
CA PRO A 296 19.40 4.39 32.90
C PRO A 296 19.21 2.86 32.78
N TRP A 297 17.99 2.41 32.35
CA TRP A 297 17.70 1.01 32.10
C TRP A 297 18.19 0.50 30.73
N MET A 298 18.68 1.39 29.85
CA MET A 298 19.24 1.05 28.55
C MET A 298 20.77 1.17 28.54
N GLN A 299 21.40 1.46 29.67
CA GLN A 299 22.85 1.48 29.79
C GLN A 299 23.30 0.02 30.02
N ASP A 300 24.13 -0.50 29.11
CA ASP A 300 24.76 -1.83 29.19
C ASP A 300 25.72 -1.92 30.38
#